data_8d999e1755ac824c43b3f25b67f718ba
#
_entry.id   8d999e1755ac824c43b3f25b67f718ba
#
_cell.length_a   1.000
_cell.length_b   1.000
_cell.length_c   1.000
_cell.angle_alpha   90.00
_cell.angle_beta   90.00
_cell.angle_gamma   90.00
#
_symmetry.space_group_name_H-M   'P 1'
#
loop_
_entity.id
_entity.type
_entity.pdbx_description
1 polymer ?
#
loop_
_entity_poly.entity_id
_entity_poly.type
_entity_poly.pdbx_seq_one_letter_code
_entity_poly.pdbx_strand_id
1 'polypeptide(L)'
;MQWDHIEKELRSENDEVWYFLTTKDARLYPTRIELLFDMMANKRENEKEKYYTFFWFENEIKTKGVKTIWEEIQKNFLQIKEWYSDNLLYHKIGYLISSRTMNMMDIFKKAQGCRKSVFLNELDKMIAESINFQLKDENTYRDLNYEKNYKEISNLLLLFNIESIIKEQVYQRFPFSKYNTAEWSLEHIHAQNSQGLKKKETQIEWVKMHLESIISVNDKGQYDEIIAEMKNIISTNQIETRNVFDELFNKVCNALSEDSDSDYIHTLSNMALLTKNDNAALNNSTFDVKRNQIVSMDQRGAFIPYCTKMVFLKYYTPSRENQIHFWGQKDRIAYIKAMENIIQPYLTIINKTF
;
A
#
# COMPACT_ATOMS: atom_id res chain seq x y z
N MET A 1 16.00 -28.63 -21.92
CA MET A 1 16.58 -27.32 -22.29
C MET A 1 15.56 -26.19 -22.34
N GLN A 2 14.51 -26.23 -23.15
CA GLN A 2 13.53 -25.11 -23.18
C GLN A 2 12.70 -24.97 -21.88
N TRP A 3 12.26 -26.11 -21.34
CA TRP A 3 11.54 -26.14 -20.05
C TRP A 3 12.37 -25.53 -18.92
N ASP A 4 13.61 -25.97 -18.77
CA ASP A 4 14.52 -25.47 -17.72
C ASP A 4 14.79 -23.97 -17.86
N HIS A 5 14.80 -23.47 -19.10
CA HIS A 5 14.95 -22.05 -19.36
C HIS A 5 13.73 -21.25 -18.84
N ILE A 6 12.49 -21.70 -19.15
CA ILE A 6 11.27 -21.06 -18.67
C ILE A 6 11.22 -21.08 -17.13
N GLU A 7 11.48 -22.24 -16.54
CA GLU A 7 11.49 -22.37 -15.06
C GLU A 7 12.52 -21.44 -14.40
N LYS A 8 13.74 -21.37 -14.96
CA LYS A 8 14.80 -20.48 -14.45
C LYS A 8 14.42 -19.01 -14.54
N GLU A 9 13.84 -18.57 -15.63
CA GLU A 9 13.40 -17.19 -15.83
C GLU A 9 12.25 -16.82 -14.88
N LEU A 10 11.32 -17.74 -14.64
CA LEU A 10 10.21 -17.54 -13.69
C LEU A 10 10.68 -17.56 -12.22
N ARG A 11 11.87 -18.11 -11.94
CA ARG A 11 12.58 -18.06 -10.65
C ARG A 11 13.55 -16.89 -10.55
N SER A 12 13.19 -15.74 -11.10
CA SER A 12 14.03 -14.55 -11.01
C SER A 12 14.40 -14.21 -9.55
N GLU A 13 15.48 -13.45 -9.35
CA GLU A 13 15.89 -12.98 -8.03
C GLU A 13 14.71 -12.32 -7.32
N ASN A 14 14.51 -12.69 -6.04
CA ASN A 14 13.42 -12.21 -5.17
C ASN A 14 11.99 -12.52 -5.64
N ASP A 15 11.79 -13.46 -6.57
CA ASP A 15 10.47 -13.85 -7.10
C ASP A 15 9.64 -12.66 -7.67
N GLU A 16 10.28 -11.61 -8.19
CA GLU A 16 9.59 -10.44 -8.73
C GLU A 16 8.71 -10.79 -9.93
N VAL A 17 9.19 -11.70 -10.84
CA VAL A 17 8.37 -12.19 -11.96
C VAL A 17 7.14 -12.94 -11.47
N TRP A 18 7.25 -13.66 -10.35
CA TRP A 18 6.13 -14.36 -9.74
C TRP A 18 5.09 -13.38 -9.19
N TYR A 19 5.54 -12.46 -8.32
CA TYR A 19 4.62 -11.63 -7.54
C TYR A 19 3.99 -10.47 -8.31
N PHE A 20 4.49 -10.10 -9.50
CA PHE A 20 3.71 -9.20 -10.34
C PHE A 20 2.55 -9.90 -11.08
N LEU A 21 2.58 -11.24 -11.15
CA LEU A 21 1.57 -12.06 -11.82
C LEU A 21 0.51 -12.65 -10.87
N THR A 22 0.86 -12.83 -9.60
CA THR A 22 -0.02 -13.48 -8.62
C THR A 22 0.29 -13.08 -7.18
N THR A 23 -0.73 -13.13 -6.33
CA THR A 23 -0.58 -12.96 -4.88
C THR A 23 -0.38 -14.29 -4.13
N LYS A 24 -0.29 -15.42 -4.87
CA LYS A 24 -0.08 -16.76 -4.29
C LYS A 24 1.35 -16.88 -3.76
N ASP A 25 1.51 -17.54 -2.62
CA ASP A 25 2.83 -17.76 -2.03
C ASP A 25 3.68 -18.67 -2.95
N ALA A 26 4.79 -18.13 -3.44
CA ALA A 26 5.71 -18.83 -4.31
C ALA A 26 6.28 -20.12 -3.68
N ARG A 27 6.38 -20.18 -2.36
CA ARG A 27 6.88 -21.35 -1.61
C ARG A 27 5.98 -22.60 -1.74
N LEU A 28 4.69 -22.39 -2.07
CA LEU A 28 3.73 -23.47 -2.27
C LEU A 28 3.85 -24.13 -3.64
N TYR A 29 4.68 -23.58 -4.53
CA TYR A 29 4.85 -24.07 -5.90
C TYR A 29 6.25 -24.63 -6.09
N PRO A 30 6.41 -25.96 -6.18
CA PRO A 30 7.70 -26.62 -6.43
C PRO A 30 8.36 -26.15 -7.71
N THR A 31 7.55 -25.95 -8.76
CA THR A 31 7.98 -25.36 -10.03
C THR A 31 7.17 -24.11 -10.36
N ARG A 32 7.83 -23.08 -10.89
CA ARG A 32 7.21 -21.80 -11.23
C ARG A 32 6.37 -21.87 -12.51
N ILE A 33 6.69 -22.81 -13.41
CA ILE A 33 5.96 -23.04 -14.66
C ILE A 33 4.50 -23.50 -14.39
N GLU A 34 4.22 -24.09 -13.22
CA GLU A 34 2.86 -24.47 -12.83
C GLU A 34 1.90 -23.30 -12.84
N LEU A 35 2.36 -22.07 -12.51
CA LEU A 35 1.53 -20.87 -12.60
C LEU A 35 1.07 -20.60 -14.03
N LEU A 36 1.98 -20.75 -15.00
CA LEU A 36 1.67 -20.59 -16.42
C LEU A 36 0.65 -21.64 -16.88
N PHE A 37 0.78 -22.87 -16.40
CA PHE A 37 -0.14 -23.95 -16.75
C PHE A 37 -1.51 -23.77 -16.11
N ASP A 38 -1.58 -23.43 -14.83
CA ASP A 38 -2.83 -23.12 -14.13
C ASP A 38 -3.56 -21.96 -14.82
N MET A 39 -2.80 -20.96 -15.26
CA MET A 39 -3.30 -19.84 -16.02
C MET A 39 -3.86 -20.28 -17.39
N MET A 40 -3.15 -21.07 -18.17
CA MET A 40 -3.62 -21.58 -19.48
C MET A 40 -4.86 -22.44 -19.33
N ALA A 41 -4.91 -23.27 -18.29
CA ALA A 41 -6.07 -24.11 -17.97
C ALA A 41 -7.25 -23.33 -17.36
N ASN A 42 -7.12 -22.03 -17.08
CA ASN A 42 -8.12 -21.22 -16.38
C ASN A 42 -8.53 -21.81 -15.01
N LYS A 43 -7.57 -22.37 -14.27
CA LYS A 43 -7.83 -22.98 -12.98
C LYS A 43 -8.19 -21.92 -11.93
N ARG A 44 -9.37 -22.04 -11.36
CA ARG A 44 -9.86 -21.12 -10.32
C ARG A 44 -9.17 -21.41 -8.98
N GLU A 45 -9.11 -20.41 -8.09
CA GLU A 45 -8.51 -20.59 -6.76
C GLU A 45 -9.24 -21.62 -5.89
N ASN A 46 -10.56 -21.77 -6.09
CA ASN A 46 -11.40 -22.73 -5.36
C ASN A 46 -11.62 -24.04 -6.12
N GLU A 47 -10.80 -24.35 -7.14
CA GLU A 47 -10.88 -25.60 -7.87
C GLU A 47 -10.59 -26.79 -6.94
N LYS A 48 -11.54 -27.72 -6.87
CA LYS A 48 -11.46 -28.89 -5.99
C LYS A 48 -10.74 -30.06 -6.61
N GLU A 49 -10.73 -30.14 -7.95
CA GLU A 49 -10.03 -31.22 -8.67
C GLU A 49 -8.51 -30.98 -8.63
N LYS A 50 -7.82 -31.84 -7.90
CA LYS A 50 -6.37 -31.76 -7.71
C LYS A 50 -5.60 -31.78 -9.02
N TYR A 51 -6.05 -32.56 -9.96
CA TYR A 51 -5.40 -32.78 -11.27
C TYR A 51 -6.07 -32.00 -12.40
N TYR A 52 -6.85 -30.97 -12.09
CA TYR A 52 -7.59 -30.18 -13.07
C TYR A 52 -6.71 -29.72 -14.25
N THR A 53 -5.58 -29.13 -13.97
CA THR A 53 -4.63 -28.62 -14.97
C THR A 53 -4.08 -29.75 -15.85
N PHE A 54 -3.77 -30.90 -15.25
CA PHE A 54 -3.31 -32.09 -15.99
C PHE A 54 -4.38 -32.59 -16.97
N PHE A 55 -5.63 -32.78 -16.52
CA PHE A 55 -6.72 -33.25 -17.38
C PHE A 55 -7.05 -32.23 -18.48
N TRP A 56 -6.94 -30.94 -18.18
CA TRP A 56 -7.10 -29.92 -19.22
C TRP A 56 -6.04 -30.05 -20.30
N PHE A 57 -4.76 -30.15 -19.94
CA PHE A 57 -3.69 -30.34 -20.93
C PHE A 57 -3.81 -31.68 -21.69
N GLU A 58 -4.18 -32.78 -21.04
CA GLU A 58 -4.42 -34.04 -21.67
C GLU A 58 -5.47 -33.93 -22.81
N ASN A 59 -6.56 -33.25 -22.54
CA ASN A 59 -7.62 -32.99 -23.51
C ASN A 59 -7.16 -32.07 -24.66
N GLU A 60 -6.48 -31.00 -24.36
CA GLU A 60 -5.95 -30.05 -25.34
C GLU A 60 -4.91 -30.73 -26.26
N ILE A 61 -4.03 -31.52 -25.69
CA ILE A 61 -3.03 -32.29 -26.45
C ILE A 61 -3.70 -33.29 -27.39
N LYS A 62 -4.75 -34.01 -26.96
CA LYS A 62 -5.53 -34.90 -27.81
C LYS A 62 -6.18 -34.17 -28.99
N THR A 63 -6.60 -32.93 -28.77
CA THR A 63 -7.33 -32.13 -29.76
C THR A 63 -6.40 -31.38 -30.71
N LYS A 64 -5.34 -30.72 -30.18
CA LYS A 64 -4.47 -29.81 -30.94
C LYS A 64 -3.09 -30.41 -31.27
N GLY A 65 -2.71 -31.46 -30.59
CA GLY A 65 -1.37 -32.06 -30.67
C GLY A 65 -0.34 -31.37 -29.75
N VAL A 66 0.67 -32.17 -29.37
CA VAL A 66 1.73 -31.73 -28.41
C VAL A 66 2.50 -30.51 -28.91
N LYS A 67 2.82 -30.46 -30.22
CA LYS A 67 3.58 -29.36 -30.79
C LYS A 67 2.85 -28.00 -30.63
N THR A 68 1.58 -27.97 -30.97
CA THR A 68 0.75 -26.76 -30.89
C THR A 68 0.65 -26.26 -29.46
N ILE A 69 0.39 -27.15 -28.50
CA ILE A 69 0.32 -26.79 -27.08
C ILE A 69 1.66 -26.25 -26.56
N TRP A 70 2.78 -26.84 -26.99
CA TRP A 70 4.10 -26.35 -26.64
C TRP A 70 4.37 -24.94 -27.20
N GLU A 71 3.98 -24.67 -28.43
CA GLU A 71 4.07 -23.33 -29.04
C GLU A 71 3.20 -22.31 -28.31
N GLU A 72 2.00 -22.70 -27.85
CA GLU A 72 1.14 -21.85 -27.01
C GLU A 72 1.79 -21.53 -25.65
N ILE A 73 2.41 -22.53 -25.00
CA ILE A 73 3.16 -22.32 -23.73
C ILE A 73 4.28 -21.31 -23.94
N GLN A 74 5.09 -21.51 -24.99
CA GLN A 74 6.20 -20.59 -25.30
C GLN A 74 5.71 -19.17 -25.59
N LYS A 75 4.64 -19.03 -26.36
CA LYS A 75 4.03 -17.73 -26.68
C LYS A 75 3.56 -17.01 -25.43
N ASN A 76 2.85 -17.70 -24.52
CA ASN A 76 2.37 -17.12 -23.26
C ASN A 76 3.54 -16.74 -22.34
N PHE A 77 4.59 -17.55 -22.28
CA PHE A 77 5.80 -17.20 -21.53
C PHE A 77 6.49 -15.95 -22.08
N LEU A 78 6.64 -15.84 -23.41
CA LEU A 78 7.22 -14.65 -24.04
C LEU A 78 6.38 -13.40 -23.78
N GLN A 79 5.06 -13.55 -23.75
CA GLN A 79 4.15 -12.45 -23.39
C GLN A 79 4.37 -11.98 -21.93
N ILE A 80 4.51 -12.91 -20.98
CA ILE A 80 4.84 -12.58 -19.57
C ILE A 80 6.18 -11.85 -19.51
N LYS A 81 7.18 -12.33 -20.25
CA LYS A 81 8.51 -11.72 -20.27
C LYS A 81 8.49 -10.29 -20.84
N GLU A 82 7.71 -10.05 -21.89
CA GLU A 82 7.48 -8.72 -22.45
C GLU A 82 6.82 -7.79 -21.39
N TRP A 83 5.76 -8.26 -20.74
CA TRP A 83 5.07 -7.49 -19.72
C TRP A 83 5.96 -7.16 -18.52
N TYR A 84 6.76 -8.13 -18.08
CA TYR A 84 7.72 -7.91 -17.00
C TYR A 84 8.81 -6.91 -17.38
N SER A 85 9.30 -6.96 -18.63
CA SER A 85 10.37 -6.07 -19.11
C SER A 85 9.90 -4.63 -19.32
N ASP A 86 8.64 -4.45 -19.70
CA ASP A 86 8.05 -3.13 -19.93
C ASP A 86 7.62 -2.47 -18.63
N ASN A 87 8.13 -1.28 -18.35
CA ASN A 87 7.89 -0.60 -17.08
C ASN A 87 6.41 -0.26 -16.83
N LEU A 88 5.68 0.16 -17.86
CA LEU A 88 4.26 0.51 -17.72
C LEU A 88 3.40 -0.74 -17.55
N LEU A 89 3.63 -1.76 -18.38
CA LEU A 89 2.90 -3.03 -18.28
C LEU A 89 3.14 -3.70 -16.93
N TYR A 90 4.39 -3.76 -16.48
CA TYR A 90 4.75 -4.30 -15.17
C TYR A 90 3.95 -3.66 -14.04
N HIS A 91 3.93 -2.33 -13.96
CA HIS A 91 3.28 -1.62 -12.87
C HIS A 91 1.75 -1.70 -12.95
N LYS A 92 1.15 -1.53 -14.15
CA LYS A 92 -0.30 -1.58 -14.31
C LYS A 92 -0.87 -2.97 -14.06
N ILE A 93 -0.23 -4.01 -14.59
CA ILE A 93 -0.63 -5.40 -14.35
C ILE A 93 -0.42 -5.77 -12.88
N GLY A 94 0.75 -5.44 -12.32
CA GLY A 94 1.05 -5.70 -10.92
C GLY A 94 0.08 -5.02 -9.95
N TYR A 95 -0.36 -3.79 -10.25
CA TYR A 95 -1.43 -3.13 -9.49
C TYR A 95 -2.74 -3.92 -9.53
N LEU A 96 -3.24 -4.28 -10.72
CA LEU A 96 -4.51 -4.99 -10.88
C LEU A 96 -4.52 -6.34 -10.16
N ILE A 97 -3.38 -7.04 -10.16
CA ILE A 97 -3.19 -8.29 -9.43
C ILE A 97 -3.12 -8.04 -7.91
N SER A 98 -2.28 -7.12 -7.46
CA SER A 98 -2.04 -6.87 -6.04
C SER A 98 -3.23 -6.25 -5.31
N SER A 99 -4.03 -5.43 -6.01
CA SER A 99 -5.31 -4.91 -5.51
C SER A 99 -6.43 -5.96 -5.50
N ARG A 100 -6.17 -7.17 -6.07
CA ARG A 100 -7.16 -8.23 -6.27
C ARG A 100 -8.39 -7.80 -7.07
N THR A 101 -8.19 -6.84 -7.96
CA THR A 101 -9.24 -6.36 -8.88
C THR A 101 -9.40 -7.31 -10.05
N MET A 102 -8.27 -7.83 -10.56
CA MET A 102 -8.23 -8.77 -11.69
C MET A 102 -7.31 -9.94 -11.36
N ASN A 103 -7.56 -11.08 -12.00
CA ASN A 103 -6.63 -12.19 -12.02
C ASN A 103 -5.85 -12.22 -13.36
N MET A 104 -4.75 -12.95 -13.38
CA MET A 104 -3.87 -13.03 -14.55
C MET A 104 -4.57 -13.54 -15.80
N MET A 105 -5.48 -14.51 -15.65
CA MET A 105 -6.24 -15.08 -16.78
C MET A 105 -7.07 -14.03 -17.52
N ASP A 106 -7.77 -13.19 -16.76
CA ASP A 106 -8.64 -12.17 -17.34
C ASP A 106 -7.79 -11.09 -18.05
N ILE A 107 -6.62 -10.77 -17.49
CA ILE A 107 -5.65 -9.88 -18.14
C ILE A 107 -5.13 -10.48 -19.46
N PHE A 108 -4.79 -11.78 -19.49
CA PHE A 108 -4.37 -12.46 -20.72
C PHE A 108 -5.46 -12.46 -21.79
N LYS A 109 -6.72 -12.75 -21.42
CA LYS A 109 -7.85 -12.69 -22.34
C LYS A 109 -8.01 -11.30 -22.97
N LYS A 110 -7.84 -10.24 -22.18
CA LYS A 110 -7.90 -8.85 -22.66
C LYS A 110 -6.74 -8.49 -23.58
N ALA A 111 -5.59 -9.09 -23.39
CA ALA A 111 -4.40 -8.86 -24.22
C ALA A 111 -4.45 -9.57 -25.58
N GLN A 112 -5.26 -10.65 -25.71
CA GLN A 112 -5.30 -11.46 -26.92
C GLN A 112 -5.69 -10.64 -28.15
N GLY A 113 -4.83 -10.68 -29.20
CA GLY A 113 -5.06 -9.97 -30.44
C GLY A 113 -4.93 -8.44 -30.39
N CYS A 114 -4.60 -7.88 -29.23
CA CYS A 114 -4.43 -6.45 -29.06
C CYS A 114 -3.01 -5.99 -29.41
N ARG A 115 -2.90 -4.81 -30.02
CA ARG A 115 -1.63 -4.07 -30.07
C ARG A 115 -1.33 -3.51 -28.67
N LYS A 116 -0.04 -3.35 -28.36
CA LYS A 116 0.41 -2.83 -27.05
C LYS A 116 -0.30 -1.55 -26.61
N SER A 117 -0.47 -0.58 -27.51
CA SER A 117 -1.16 0.69 -27.18
C SER A 117 -2.65 0.50 -26.82
N VAL A 118 -3.34 -0.42 -27.51
CA VAL A 118 -4.72 -0.75 -27.22
C VAL A 118 -4.82 -1.47 -25.88
N PHE A 119 -3.92 -2.41 -25.62
CA PHE A 119 -3.88 -3.13 -24.35
C PHE A 119 -3.56 -2.21 -23.15
N LEU A 120 -2.63 -1.24 -23.30
CA LEU A 120 -2.39 -0.23 -22.26
C LEU A 120 -3.65 0.58 -21.95
N ASN A 121 -4.41 0.99 -22.97
CA ASN A 121 -5.67 1.70 -22.74
C ASN A 121 -6.73 0.83 -22.04
N GLU A 122 -6.77 -0.47 -22.33
CA GLU A 122 -7.66 -1.41 -21.60
C GLU A 122 -7.23 -1.57 -20.14
N LEU A 123 -5.91 -1.64 -19.86
CA LEU A 123 -5.41 -1.64 -18.48
C LEU A 123 -5.80 -0.35 -17.74
N ASP A 124 -5.68 0.81 -18.39
CA ASP A 124 -6.10 2.09 -17.81
C ASP A 124 -7.58 2.14 -17.48
N LYS A 125 -8.45 1.59 -18.33
CA LYS A 125 -9.88 1.46 -18.04
C LYS A 125 -10.14 0.55 -16.85
N MET A 126 -9.49 -0.62 -16.78
CA MET A 126 -9.63 -1.55 -15.65
C MET A 126 -9.16 -0.91 -14.34
N ILE A 127 -8.07 -0.13 -14.36
CA ILE A 127 -7.60 0.62 -13.21
C ILE A 127 -8.61 1.70 -12.83
N ALA A 128 -9.13 2.46 -13.80
CA ALA A 128 -10.17 3.46 -13.56
C ALA A 128 -11.43 2.84 -12.94
N GLU A 129 -11.90 1.71 -13.45
CA GLU A 129 -13.01 0.96 -12.87
C GLU A 129 -12.74 0.53 -11.43
N SER A 130 -11.50 0.14 -11.10
CA SER A 130 -11.11 -0.31 -9.75
C SER A 130 -11.18 0.79 -8.69
N ILE A 131 -11.11 2.05 -9.10
CA ILE A 131 -11.21 3.23 -8.23
C ILE A 131 -12.49 4.06 -8.47
N ASN A 132 -13.39 3.57 -9.32
CA ASN A 132 -14.72 4.14 -9.50
C ASN A 132 -15.63 3.71 -8.35
N PHE A 133 -15.45 4.37 -7.21
CA PHE A 133 -16.25 4.12 -6.03
C PHE A 133 -17.66 4.72 -6.23
N GLN A 134 -18.64 3.87 -6.51
CA GLN A 134 -20.06 4.26 -6.52
C GLN A 134 -20.52 4.49 -5.07
N LEU A 135 -20.18 5.62 -4.52
CA LEU A 135 -20.69 6.07 -3.24
C LEU A 135 -22.12 6.59 -3.49
N LYS A 136 -23.06 6.20 -2.62
CA LYS A 136 -24.52 6.37 -2.84
C LYS A 136 -25.02 7.81 -3.00
N ASP A 137 -24.19 8.81 -2.70
CA ASP A 137 -24.57 10.22 -2.70
C ASP A 137 -23.41 11.03 -3.29
N GLU A 138 -23.36 11.35 -4.56
CA GLU A 138 -22.39 12.25 -5.25
C GLU A 138 -20.98 12.39 -4.62
N ASN A 139 -20.66 11.50 -3.68
CA ASN A 139 -19.46 11.52 -2.88
C ASN A 139 -18.27 11.04 -3.72
N THR A 140 -17.20 11.76 -3.64
CA THR A 140 -15.97 11.46 -4.35
C THR A 140 -15.05 10.58 -3.49
N TYR A 141 -13.95 10.06 -4.08
CA TYR A 141 -12.89 9.40 -3.31
C TYR A 141 -12.39 10.24 -2.10
N ARG A 142 -12.65 11.56 -2.05
CA ARG A 142 -12.30 12.45 -0.93
C ARG A 142 -13.09 12.14 0.33
N ASP A 143 -14.30 11.58 0.17
CA ASP A 143 -15.22 11.26 1.28
C ASP A 143 -15.05 9.83 1.79
N LEU A 144 -14.04 9.10 1.27
CA LEU A 144 -13.68 7.78 1.76
C LEU A 144 -13.30 7.84 3.24
N ASN A 145 -13.91 6.93 4.03
CA ASN A 145 -13.74 6.86 5.47
C ASN A 145 -13.14 5.51 5.88
N TYR A 146 -12.16 5.52 6.77
CA TYR A 146 -11.44 4.36 7.27
C TYR A 146 -12.36 3.23 7.76
N GLU A 147 -13.43 3.58 8.48
CA GLU A 147 -14.34 2.59 9.09
C GLU A 147 -15.25 1.91 8.05
N LYS A 148 -15.57 2.60 6.95
CA LYS A 148 -16.54 2.15 5.93
C LYS A 148 -15.88 1.65 4.66
N ASN A 149 -14.73 2.23 4.29
CA ASN A 149 -14.12 2.07 2.96
C ASN A 149 -12.65 1.61 3.06
N TYR A 150 -12.34 0.74 4.01
CA TYR A 150 -10.97 0.30 4.27
C TYR A 150 -10.27 -0.28 3.03
N LYS A 151 -10.98 -1.12 2.26
CA LYS A 151 -10.42 -1.76 1.06
C LYS A 151 -10.21 -0.74 -0.07
N GLU A 152 -11.17 0.15 -0.27
CA GLU A 152 -11.14 1.21 -1.28
C GLU A 152 -9.95 2.15 -1.02
N ILE A 153 -9.76 2.59 0.23
CA ILE A 153 -8.63 3.41 0.64
C ILE A 153 -7.31 2.66 0.42
N SER A 154 -7.23 1.39 0.80
CA SER A 154 -6.03 0.58 0.62
C SER A 154 -5.64 0.46 -0.86
N ASN A 155 -6.62 0.20 -1.74
CA ASN A 155 -6.38 0.09 -3.18
C ASN A 155 -5.98 1.43 -3.79
N LEU A 156 -6.62 2.52 -3.38
CA LEU A 156 -6.29 3.87 -3.85
C LEU A 156 -4.88 4.29 -3.43
N LEU A 157 -4.49 4.02 -2.18
CA LEU A 157 -3.13 4.30 -1.70
C LEU A 157 -2.08 3.41 -2.37
N LEU A 158 -2.42 2.16 -2.69
CA LEU A 158 -1.54 1.30 -3.50
C LEU A 158 -1.33 1.89 -4.90
N LEU A 159 -2.41 2.29 -5.58
CA LEU A 159 -2.33 2.94 -6.89
C LEU A 159 -1.49 4.21 -6.84
N PHE A 160 -1.74 5.05 -5.84
CA PHE A 160 -0.99 6.28 -5.64
C PHE A 160 0.52 6.03 -5.48
N ASN A 161 0.92 5.00 -4.72
CA ASN A 161 2.32 4.63 -4.57
C ASN A 161 2.94 4.16 -5.89
N ILE A 162 2.25 3.30 -6.65
CA ILE A 162 2.74 2.76 -7.91
C ILE A 162 2.85 3.84 -8.99
N GLU A 163 1.81 4.63 -9.17
CA GLU A 163 1.78 5.69 -10.18
C GLU A 163 2.76 6.83 -9.88
N SER A 164 3.01 7.12 -8.60
CA SER A 164 4.03 8.10 -8.21
C SER A 164 5.43 7.64 -8.63
N ILE A 165 5.76 6.35 -8.48
CA ILE A 165 7.04 5.79 -8.94
C ILE A 165 7.21 5.96 -10.45
N ILE A 166 6.14 5.71 -11.22
CA ILE A 166 6.16 5.86 -12.68
C ILE A 166 6.34 7.33 -13.07
N LYS A 167 5.52 8.22 -12.51
CA LYS A 167 5.44 9.63 -12.89
C LYS A 167 6.69 10.41 -12.49
N GLU A 168 7.22 10.15 -11.32
CA GLU A 168 8.40 10.83 -10.79
C GLU A 168 9.71 10.18 -11.26
N GLN A 169 9.62 9.19 -12.15
CA GLN A 169 10.77 8.49 -12.75
C GLN A 169 11.75 7.98 -11.70
N VAL A 170 11.20 7.46 -10.58
CA VAL A 170 12.01 6.81 -9.55
C VAL A 170 12.71 5.61 -10.19
N TYR A 171 14.03 5.49 -10.02
CA TYR A 171 14.83 4.46 -10.68
C TYR A 171 14.45 3.02 -10.30
N GLN A 172 13.75 2.83 -9.19
CA GLN A 172 13.32 1.53 -8.72
C GLN A 172 11.88 1.25 -9.14
N ARG A 173 11.63 0.02 -9.60
CA ARG A 173 10.28 -0.48 -9.82
C ARG A 173 9.59 -0.70 -8.47
N PHE A 174 8.26 -0.65 -8.46
CA PHE A 174 7.48 -1.05 -7.28
C PHE A 174 7.75 -2.54 -6.97
N PRO A 175 8.18 -2.88 -5.75
CA PRO A 175 8.60 -4.25 -5.42
C PRO A 175 7.37 -5.10 -5.05
N PHE A 176 6.70 -5.69 -6.04
CA PHE A 176 5.53 -6.54 -5.81
C PHE A 176 5.85 -7.76 -4.95
N SER A 177 7.07 -8.28 -4.97
CA SER A 177 7.51 -9.35 -4.07
C SER A 177 7.42 -8.92 -2.60
N LYS A 178 7.88 -7.73 -2.28
CA LYS A 178 7.77 -7.15 -0.92
C LYS A 178 6.31 -6.89 -0.54
N TYR A 179 5.53 -6.36 -1.50
CA TYR A 179 4.13 -6.03 -1.26
C TYR A 179 3.28 -7.28 -1.03
N ASN A 180 3.36 -8.28 -1.92
CA ASN A 180 2.48 -9.45 -1.90
C ASN A 180 2.89 -10.52 -0.87
N THR A 181 4.07 -10.41 -0.24
CA THR A 181 4.50 -11.30 0.86
C THR A 181 4.27 -10.73 2.24
N ALA A 182 3.88 -9.47 2.38
CA ALA A 182 3.61 -8.80 3.64
C ALA A 182 2.09 -8.65 3.88
N GLU A 183 1.71 -8.50 5.14
CA GLU A 183 0.38 -8.04 5.51
C GLU A 183 0.37 -6.53 5.63
N TRP A 184 -0.59 -5.89 4.96
CA TRP A 184 -0.74 -4.44 4.91
C TRP A 184 -1.85 -3.93 5.78
N SER A 185 -1.69 -2.71 6.27
CA SER A 185 -2.70 -1.98 7.02
C SER A 185 -2.68 -0.50 6.67
N LEU A 186 -3.81 0.15 6.91
CA LEU A 186 -3.91 1.60 6.89
C LEU A 186 -3.40 2.13 8.23
N GLU A 187 -2.48 3.08 8.16
CA GLU A 187 -1.94 3.81 9.29
C GLU A 187 -2.51 5.23 9.32
N HIS A 188 -2.99 5.67 10.49
CA HIS A 188 -3.35 7.07 10.70
C HIS A 188 -2.07 7.90 10.76
N ILE A 189 -1.91 8.87 9.87
CA ILE A 189 -0.73 9.75 9.84
C ILE A 189 -0.60 10.51 11.16
N HIS A 190 -1.72 11.02 11.70
CA HIS A 190 -1.84 11.55 13.05
C HIS A 190 -2.93 10.81 13.79
N ALA A 191 -2.63 10.24 14.96
CA ALA A 191 -3.60 9.53 15.79
C ALA A 191 -3.94 10.35 17.04
N GLN A 192 -5.23 10.34 17.43
CA GLN A 192 -5.75 11.07 18.60
C GLN A 192 -6.48 10.15 19.58
N ASN A 193 -6.20 8.83 19.57
CA ASN A 193 -6.96 7.90 20.40
C ASN A 193 -6.04 7.05 21.27
N SER A 194 -6.25 7.12 22.61
CA SER A 194 -5.51 6.32 23.60
C SER A 194 -5.99 4.88 23.76
N GLN A 195 -7.12 4.49 23.12
CA GLN A 195 -7.78 3.19 23.35
C GLN A 195 -6.89 1.95 23.14
N GLY A 196 -5.90 2.05 22.24
CA GLY A 196 -4.93 0.96 22.00
C GLY A 196 -3.91 0.76 23.13
N LEU A 197 -3.68 1.78 23.97
CA LEU A 197 -2.64 1.79 25.00
C LEU A 197 -3.19 1.26 26.35
N LYS A 198 -3.50 -0.04 26.43
CA LYS A 198 -4.19 -0.65 27.59
C LYS A 198 -3.26 -0.98 28.75
N LYS A 199 -1.98 -1.30 28.48
CA LYS A 199 -1.01 -1.73 29.50
C LYS A 199 -0.20 -0.53 30.00
N LYS A 200 0.14 -0.52 31.29
CA LYS A 200 0.95 0.55 31.91
C LYS A 200 2.32 0.69 31.24
N GLU A 201 2.94 -0.41 30.89
CA GLU A 201 4.24 -0.42 30.21
C GLU A 201 4.17 0.31 28.87
N THR A 202 3.14 0.05 28.07
CA THR A 202 2.95 0.73 26.77
C THR A 202 2.58 2.20 26.92
N GLN A 203 1.89 2.58 28.01
CA GLN A 203 1.61 3.97 28.31
C GLN A 203 2.88 4.75 28.69
N ILE A 204 3.73 4.17 29.54
CA ILE A 204 5.02 4.77 29.94
C ILE A 204 5.94 4.89 28.72
N GLU A 205 5.99 3.88 27.86
CA GLU A 205 6.76 3.94 26.63
C GLU A 205 6.24 5.05 25.69
N TRP A 206 4.93 5.19 25.56
CA TRP A 206 4.31 6.29 24.83
C TRP A 206 4.74 7.66 25.38
N VAL A 207 4.72 7.83 26.70
CA VAL A 207 5.17 9.08 27.35
C VAL A 207 6.65 9.35 27.04
N LYS A 208 7.52 8.33 27.11
CA LYS A 208 8.95 8.47 26.77
C LYS A 208 9.14 8.94 25.33
N MET A 209 8.42 8.34 24.38
CA MET A 209 8.54 8.68 22.95
C MET A 209 8.07 10.11 22.63
N HIS A 210 7.11 10.65 23.39
CA HIS A 210 6.54 11.97 23.11
C HIS A 210 7.25 13.12 23.85
N LEU A 211 8.10 12.83 24.83
CA LEU A 211 8.77 13.86 25.62
C LEU A 211 9.64 14.79 24.77
N GLU A 212 10.46 14.24 23.86
CA GLU A 212 11.30 15.05 22.97
C GLU A 212 10.47 15.92 22.03
N SER A 213 9.34 15.40 21.53
CA SER A 213 8.44 16.15 20.66
C SER A 213 7.80 17.34 21.38
N ILE A 214 7.37 17.18 22.64
CA ILE A 214 6.83 18.28 23.44
C ILE A 214 7.92 19.32 23.77
N ILE A 215 9.12 18.87 24.11
CA ILE A 215 10.25 19.77 24.36
C ILE A 215 10.56 20.59 23.10
N SER A 216 10.52 20.00 21.92
CA SER A 216 10.85 20.67 20.64
C SER A 216 9.87 21.80 20.26
N VAL A 217 8.64 21.77 20.77
CA VAL A 217 7.61 22.80 20.52
C VAL A 217 7.38 23.75 21.70
N ASN A 218 8.17 23.63 22.77
CA ASN A 218 8.03 24.41 24.01
C ASN A 218 8.84 25.72 24.02
N ASP A 219 8.76 26.49 22.93
CA ASP A 219 9.61 27.71 22.77
C ASP A 219 9.42 28.78 23.86
N LYS A 220 8.24 28.85 24.47
CA LYS A 220 7.86 29.90 25.45
C LYS A 220 7.53 29.35 26.83
N GLY A 221 7.85 28.09 27.11
CA GLY A 221 7.53 27.47 28.40
C GLY A 221 6.04 27.14 28.58
N GLN A 222 5.21 27.21 27.51
CA GLN A 222 3.77 26.98 27.59
C GLN A 222 3.42 25.51 27.93
N TYR A 223 4.36 24.57 27.81
CA TYR A 223 4.17 23.14 28.07
C TYR A 223 5.03 22.65 29.25
N ASP A 224 5.61 23.53 30.07
CA ASP A 224 6.48 23.16 31.19
C ASP A 224 5.79 22.22 32.18
N GLU A 225 4.49 22.42 32.46
CA GLU A 225 3.72 21.53 33.34
C GLU A 225 3.58 20.12 32.73
N ILE A 226 3.28 20.01 31.44
CA ILE A 226 3.18 18.75 30.75
C ILE A 226 4.53 18.02 30.76
N ILE A 227 5.62 18.73 30.47
CA ILE A 227 6.99 18.19 30.50
C ILE A 227 7.35 17.70 31.91
N ALA A 228 6.99 18.43 32.96
CA ALA A 228 7.24 18.03 34.35
C ALA A 228 6.45 16.74 34.70
N GLU A 229 5.18 16.67 34.34
CA GLU A 229 4.33 15.50 34.53
C GLU A 229 4.92 14.25 33.76
N MET A 230 5.31 14.41 32.51
CA MET A 230 5.93 13.37 31.73
C MET A 230 7.26 12.88 32.34
N LYS A 231 8.13 13.78 32.75
CA LYS A 231 9.41 13.44 33.42
C LYS A 231 9.18 12.72 34.75
N ASN A 232 8.19 13.08 35.51
CA ASN A 232 7.82 12.40 36.78
C ASN A 232 7.39 10.93 36.47
N ILE A 233 6.50 10.71 35.48
CA ILE A 233 6.08 9.38 35.08
C ILE A 233 7.29 8.53 34.64
N ILE A 234 8.19 9.11 33.85
CA ILE A 234 9.38 8.40 33.35
C ILE A 234 10.33 8.03 34.51
N SER A 235 10.56 8.94 35.46
CA SER A 235 11.47 8.73 36.57
C SER A 235 10.94 7.73 37.61
N THR A 236 9.63 7.77 37.89
CA THR A 236 8.98 6.86 38.82
C THR A 236 8.62 5.51 38.17
N ASN A 237 8.58 5.46 36.84
CA ASN A 237 8.09 4.35 36.05
C ASN A 237 6.65 3.92 36.44
N GLN A 238 5.81 4.91 36.84
CA GLN A 238 4.46 4.68 37.34
C GLN A 238 3.45 5.65 36.72
N ILE A 239 2.25 5.13 36.47
CA ILE A 239 1.05 5.89 36.14
C ILE A 239 -0.02 5.46 37.13
N GLU A 240 -0.57 6.40 37.87
CA GLU A 240 -1.48 6.14 38.98
C GLU A 240 -2.76 5.43 38.50
N THR A 241 -3.46 6.06 37.57
CA THR A 241 -4.72 5.53 37.02
C THR A 241 -4.79 5.72 35.51
N ARG A 242 -5.71 5.00 34.87
CA ARG A 242 -5.99 5.17 33.44
C ARG A 242 -6.43 6.59 33.10
N ASN A 243 -7.22 7.20 33.94
CA ASN A 243 -7.73 8.57 33.71
C ASN A 243 -6.59 9.60 33.69
N VAL A 244 -5.61 9.49 34.58
CA VAL A 244 -4.40 10.35 34.59
C VAL A 244 -3.65 10.24 33.27
N PHE A 245 -3.49 9.00 32.74
CA PHE A 245 -2.87 8.81 31.44
C PHE A 245 -3.71 9.43 30.30
N ASP A 246 -5.02 9.22 30.30
CA ASP A 246 -5.89 9.76 29.24
C ASP A 246 -5.93 11.30 29.23
N GLU A 247 -5.89 11.94 30.40
CA GLU A 247 -5.76 13.41 30.54
C GLU A 247 -4.41 13.90 29.99
N LEU A 248 -3.31 13.27 30.38
CA LEU A 248 -1.98 13.58 29.84
C LEU A 248 -1.90 13.34 28.34
N PHE A 249 -2.43 12.21 27.86
CA PHE A 249 -2.51 11.89 26.44
C PHE A 249 -3.20 13.02 25.65
N ASN A 250 -4.36 13.47 26.12
CA ASN A 250 -5.11 14.55 25.49
C ASN A 250 -4.33 15.87 25.49
N LYS A 251 -3.68 16.24 26.63
CA LYS A 251 -2.84 17.43 26.72
C LYS A 251 -1.69 17.39 25.70
N VAL A 252 -1.00 16.26 25.60
CA VAL A 252 0.12 16.06 24.66
C VAL A 252 -0.36 16.08 23.21
N CYS A 253 -1.46 15.38 22.88
CA CYS A 253 -2.01 15.39 21.54
C CYS A 253 -2.45 16.79 21.11
N ASN A 254 -3.10 17.55 21.99
CA ASN A 254 -3.50 18.94 21.72
C ASN A 254 -2.28 19.85 21.53
N ALA A 255 -1.23 19.68 22.33
CA ALA A 255 0.01 20.44 22.19
C ALA A 255 0.75 20.12 20.87
N LEU A 256 0.61 18.90 20.36
CA LEU A 256 1.20 18.42 19.10
C LEU A 256 0.17 18.36 17.95
N SER A 257 -0.91 19.13 18.02
CA SER A 257 -1.91 19.28 16.96
C SER A 257 -2.08 20.77 16.61
N GLU A 258 -2.21 21.06 15.33
CA GLU A 258 -2.55 22.40 14.83
C GLU A 258 -4.05 22.68 14.91
N ASP A 259 -4.86 21.63 14.89
CA ASP A 259 -6.31 21.69 14.77
C ASP A 259 -7.00 21.11 16.01
N SER A 260 -8.01 21.81 16.50
CA SER A 260 -8.95 21.31 17.53
C SER A 260 -10.03 20.38 16.95
N ASP A 261 -10.15 20.29 15.63
CA ASP A 261 -11.13 19.49 14.92
C ASP A 261 -10.64 18.05 14.73
N SER A 262 -11.49 17.07 15.08
CA SER A 262 -11.21 15.63 14.96
C SER A 262 -11.85 14.96 13.74
N ASP A 263 -12.66 15.68 12.96
CA ASP A 263 -13.46 15.11 11.88
C ASP A 263 -12.62 14.49 10.75
N TYR A 264 -11.36 14.94 10.59
CA TYR A 264 -10.45 14.40 9.57
C TYR A 264 -9.80 13.07 9.93
N ILE A 265 -9.87 12.61 11.18
CA ILE A 265 -9.07 11.47 11.67
C ILE A 265 -9.25 10.22 10.81
N HIS A 266 -10.48 9.91 10.44
CA HIS A 266 -10.83 8.74 9.65
C HIS A 266 -10.92 9.00 8.14
N THR A 267 -10.58 10.21 7.69
CA THR A 267 -10.61 10.54 6.26
C THR A 267 -9.35 10.07 5.53
N LEU A 268 -9.45 9.91 4.21
CA LEU A 268 -8.33 9.58 3.33
C LEU A 268 -7.12 10.49 3.53
N SER A 269 -7.35 11.77 3.86
CA SER A 269 -6.29 12.77 4.06
C SER A 269 -5.40 12.49 5.28
N ASN A 270 -5.79 11.57 6.14
CA ASN A 270 -5.04 11.14 7.32
C ASN A 270 -4.61 9.66 7.26
N MET A 271 -4.66 9.03 6.07
CA MET A 271 -4.32 7.61 5.90
C MET A 271 -3.03 7.43 5.09
N ALA A 272 -2.21 6.49 5.52
CA ALA A 272 -1.03 6.02 4.79
C ALA A 272 -0.98 4.50 4.78
N LEU A 273 -0.29 3.92 3.80
CA LEU A 273 -0.14 2.47 3.67
C LEU A 273 1.14 2.01 4.35
N LEU A 274 1.04 1.04 5.27
CA LEU A 274 2.18 0.50 6.00
C LEU A 274 2.00 -1.00 6.26
N THR A 275 3.09 -1.74 6.51
CA THR A 275 2.94 -3.13 6.92
C THR A 275 2.33 -3.22 8.31
N LYS A 276 1.60 -4.30 8.62
CA LYS A 276 1.02 -4.48 9.95
C LYS A 276 2.06 -4.46 11.08
N ASN A 277 3.25 -5.01 10.81
CA ASN A 277 4.34 -5.05 11.79
C ASN A 277 4.87 -3.65 12.08
N ASP A 278 5.12 -2.86 11.02
CA ASP A 278 5.60 -1.49 11.16
C ASP A 278 4.53 -0.59 11.78
N ASN A 279 3.27 -0.78 11.39
CA ASN A 279 2.12 -0.07 11.99
C ASN A 279 2.01 -0.35 13.49
N ALA A 280 2.13 -1.60 13.92
CA ALA A 280 2.11 -1.97 15.34
C ALA A 280 3.23 -1.28 16.14
N ALA A 281 4.39 -1.03 15.52
CA ALA A 281 5.51 -0.33 16.16
C ALA A 281 5.24 1.17 16.34
N LEU A 282 4.42 1.79 15.47
CA LEU A 282 4.08 3.21 15.56
C LEU A 282 3.12 3.53 16.72
N ASN A 283 2.39 2.55 17.23
CA ASN A 283 1.36 2.73 18.27
C ASN A 283 0.42 3.90 17.95
N ASN A 284 -0.41 4.34 18.88
CA ASN A 284 -1.26 5.52 18.72
C ASN A 284 -0.46 6.82 18.99
N SER A 285 0.65 7.01 18.26
CA SER A 285 1.53 8.16 18.44
C SER A 285 1.09 9.36 17.60
N THR A 286 1.54 10.55 18.00
CA THR A 286 1.38 11.78 17.23
C THR A 286 2.25 11.76 15.97
N PHE A 287 1.98 12.69 15.05
CA PHE A 287 2.70 12.77 13.77
C PHE A 287 4.23 12.84 13.95
N ASP A 288 4.73 13.68 14.83
CA ASP A 288 6.17 13.88 15.01
C ASP A 288 6.89 12.60 15.45
N VAL A 289 6.32 11.89 16.41
CA VAL A 289 6.85 10.60 16.87
C VAL A 289 6.84 9.56 15.76
N LYS A 290 5.72 9.46 15.02
CA LYS A 290 5.63 8.54 13.86
C LYS A 290 6.64 8.88 12.78
N ARG A 291 6.81 10.17 12.48
CA ARG A 291 7.81 10.64 11.53
C ARG A 291 9.22 10.17 11.90
N ASN A 292 9.62 10.36 13.16
CA ASN A 292 10.94 9.93 13.63
C ASN A 292 11.11 8.40 13.56
N GLN A 293 10.06 7.64 13.85
CA GLN A 293 10.08 6.19 13.72
C GLN A 293 10.16 5.74 12.26
N ILE A 294 9.40 6.33 11.34
CA ILE A 294 9.45 6.04 9.90
C ILE A 294 10.85 6.33 9.34
N VAL A 295 11.47 7.46 9.70
CA VAL A 295 12.84 7.79 9.31
C VAL A 295 13.83 6.72 9.82
N SER A 296 13.70 6.31 11.07
CA SER A 296 14.53 5.27 11.67
C SER A 296 14.34 3.89 11.00
N MET A 297 13.11 3.52 10.64
CA MET A 297 12.81 2.28 9.91
C MET A 297 13.43 2.31 8.51
N ASP A 298 13.30 3.42 7.79
CA ASP A 298 13.89 3.59 6.45
C ASP A 298 15.43 3.49 6.51
N GLN A 299 16.06 4.14 7.48
CA GLN A 299 17.52 4.05 7.70
C GLN A 299 18.01 2.63 7.97
N ARG A 300 17.17 1.78 8.57
CA ARG A 300 17.47 0.36 8.82
C ARG A 300 17.11 -0.55 7.63
N GLY A 301 16.67 0.02 6.51
CA GLY A 301 16.35 -0.71 5.29
C GLY A 301 14.96 -1.38 5.27
N ALA A 302 14.03 -0.98 6.14
CA ALA A 302 12.66 -1.43 6.06
C ALA A 302 12.01 -0.92 4.75
N PHE A 303 11.14 -1.73 4.16
CA PHE A 303 10.40 -1.31 2.99
C PHE A 303 9.22 -0.40 3.41
N ILE A 304 9.41 0.90 3.30
CA ILE A 304 8.36 1.90 3.48
C ILE A 304 7.85 2.29 2.08
N PRO A 305 6.54 2.20 1.80
CA PRO A 305 5.99 2.64 0.53
C PRO A 305 6.35 4.10 0.22
N TYR A 306 6.64 4.39 -1.04
CA TYR A 306 7.17 5.68 -1.48
C TYR A 306 6.34 6.87 -0.98
N CYS A 307 5.02 6.85 -1.23
CA CYS A 307 4.14 7.94 -0.82
C CYS A 307 3.99 8.06 0.70
N THR A 308 4.06 6.94 1.44
CA THR A 308 4.08 6.94 2.91
C THR A 308 5.33 7.67 3.41
N LYS A 309 6.50 7.35 2.85
CA LYS A 309 7.74 8.06 3.14
C LYS A 309 7.60 9.57 2.86
N MET A 310 7.09 9.94 1.67
CA MET A 310 6.91 11.34 1.28
C MET A 310 5.97 12.11 2.21
N VAL A 311 4.90 11.48 2.70
CA VAL A 311 3.98 12.08 3.70
C VAL A 311 4.72 12.41 4.98
N PHE A 312 5.41 11.45 5.58
CA PHE A 312 6.10 11.66 6.85
C PHE A 312 7.32 12.59 6.73
N LEU A 313 7.93 12.68 5.55
CA LEU A 313 8.97 13.66 5.25
C LEU A 313 8.42 15.04 4.84
N LYS A 314 7.09 15.19 4.76
CA LYS A 314 6.43 16.44 4.38
C LYS A 314 6.77 16.98 2.98
N TYR A 315 7.08 16.10 2.03
CA TYR A 315 7.43 16.50 0.65
C TYR A 315 6.25 17.08 -0.14
N TYR A 316 5.01 16.79 0.25
CA TYR A 316 3.83 17.34 -0.44
C TYR A 316 3.50 18.76 -0.02
N THR A 317 3.91 19.17 1.17
CA THR A 317 3.64 20.51 1.71
C THR A 317 4.69 21.52 1.20
N PRO A 318 4.30 22.71 0.69
CA PRO A 318 5.24 23.73 0.27
C PRO A 318 6.21 24.13 1.39
N SER A 319 7.50 24.24 1.10
CA SER A 319 8.55 24.47 2.12
C SER A 319 8.37 25.74 2.96
N ARG A 320 7.67 26.75 2.44
CA ARG A 320 7.37 27.99 3.17
C ARG A 320 6.30 27.83 4.26
N GLU A 321 5.51 26.75 4.17
CA GLU A 321 4.40 26.40 5.06
C GLU A 321 4.73 25.17 5.89
N ASN A 322 5.93 24.61 5.72
CA ASN A 322 6.32 23.35 6.30
C ASN A 322 6.79 23.55 7.74
N GLN A 323 5.95 23.13 8.67
CA GLN A 323 6.37 22.88 10.05
C GLN A 323 6.39 21.34 10.26
N ILE A 324 7.46 20.85 10.85
CA ILE A 324 7.78 19.41 10.85
C ILE A 324 7.11 18.59 11.95
N HIS A 325 6.51 19.24 12.93
CA HIS A 325 6.00 18.58 14.15
C HIS A 325 4.51 18.20 14.07
N PHE A 326 3.74 18.76 13.14
CA PHE A 326 2.29 18.59 13.09
C PHE A 326 1.83 18.07 11.72
N TRP A 327 0.64 17.48 11.69
CA TRP A 327 -0.09 17.13 10.48
C TRP A 327 -1.36 17.99 10.38
N GLY A 328 -1.18 19.22 9.91
CA GLY A 328 -2.22 20.24 9.89
C GLY A 328 -3.10 20.21 8.63
N GLN A 329 -4.07 21.13 8.58
CA GLN A 329 -5.01 21.23 7.47
C GLN A 329 -4.31 21.46 6.11
N LYS A 330 -3.28 22.31 6.08
CA LYS A 330 -2.51 22.57 4.85
C LYS A 330 -1.81 21.31 4.31
N ASP A 331 -1.28 20.49 5.22
CA ASP A 331 -0.66 19.22 4.85
C ASP A 331 -1.67 18.26 4.24
N ARG A 332 -2.84 18.15 4.86
CA ARG A 332 -3.93 17.28 4.38
C ARG A 332 -4.43 17.70 3.00
N ILE A 333 -4.63 19.01 2.77
CA ILE A 333 -5.01 19.55 1.47
C ILE A 333 -3.92 19.28 0.43
N ALA A 334 -2.65 19.53 0.75
CA ALA A 334 -1.53 19.29 -0.16
C ALA A 334 -1.39 17.80 -0.52
N TYR A 335 -1.59 16.92 0.46
CA TYR A 335 -1.54 15.47 0.27
C TYR A 335 -2.64 14.96 -0.68
N ILE A 336 -3.90 15.37 -0.46
CA ILE A 336 -5.01 15.03 -1.34
C ILE A 336 -4.76 15.58 -2.75
N LYS A 337 -4.29 16.81 -2.88
CA LYS A 337 -3.97 17.41 -4.19
C LYS A 337 -2.85 16.65 -4.91
N ALA A 338 -1.82 16.20 -4.20
CA ALA A 338 -0.77 15.38 -4.78
C ALA A 338 -1.33 14.04 -5.29
N MET A 339 -2.20 13.39 -4.53
CA MET A 339 -2.87 12.15 -4.93
C MET A 339 -3.72 12.37 -6.19
N GLU A 340 -4.54 13.43 -6.22
CA GLU A 340 -5.36 13.81 -7.37
C GLU A 340 -4.51 13.99 -8.64
N ASN A 341 -3.42 14.73 -8.54
CA ASN A 341 -2.53 14.97 -9.68
C ASN A 341 -1.93 13.66 -10.25
N ILE A 342 -1.72 12.67 -9.42
CA ILE A 342 -1.19 11.36 -9.83
C ILE A 342 -2.28 10.52 -10.49
N ILE A 343 -3.47 10.43 -9.90
CA ILE A 343 -4.57 9.57 -10.40
C ILE A 343 -5.45 10.26 -11.46
N GLN A 344 -5.19 11.53 -11.78
CA GLN A 344 -5.98 12.33 -12.75
C GLN A 344 -6.27 11.63 -14.08
N PRO A 345 -5.36 10.86 -14.70
CA PRO A 345 -5.65 10.12 -15.93
C PRO A 345 -6.85 9.18 -15.78
N TYR A 346 -6.92 8.47 -14.66
CA TYR A 346 -7.99 7.51 -14.37
C TYR A 346 -9.31 8.21 -14.03
N LEU A 347 -9.26 9.30 -13.27
CA LEU A 347 -10.44 10.13 -13.00
C LEU A 347 -11.04 10.70 -14.29
N THR A 348 -10.20 11.05 -15.26
CA THR A 348 -10.66 11.52 -16.58
C THR A 348 -11.38 10.42 -17.36
N ILE A 349 -10.94 9.16 -17.25
CA ILE A 349 -11.62 8.00 -17.86
C ILE A 349 -12.98 7.78 -17.21
N ILE A 350 -13.04 7.79 -15.86
CA ILE A 350 -14.29 7.64 -15.10
C ILE A 350 -15.33 8.67 -15.59
N ASN A 351 -14.96 9.95 -15.62
CA ASN A 351 -15.88 11.04 -16.01
C ASN A 351 -16.35 11.00 -17.47
N LYS A 352 -15.67 10.25 -18.35
CA LYS A 352 -16.06 10.09 -19.76
C LYS A 352 -16.86 8.84 -20.04
N THR A 353 -16.78 7.84 -19.18
CA THR A 353 -17.29 6.50 -19.45
C THR A 353 -18.53 6.19 -18.62
N PHE A 354 -18.66 6.76 -17.46
CA PHE A 354 -19.71 6.54 -16.47
C PHE A 354 -20.43 7.85 -16.13
#